data_b1a2224da43151915040677e3de0b580
#
_entry.id   b1a2224da43151915040677e3de0b580
#
_cell.length_a   1.000
_cell.length_b   1.000
_cell.length_c   1.000
_cell.angle_alpha   90.00
_cell.angle_beta   90.00
_cell.angle_gamma   90.00
#
_symmetry.space_group_name_H-M   'P 1'
#
loop_
_entity.id
_entity.type
_entity.pdbx_description
1 polymer ?
#
loop_
_entity_poly.entity_id
_entity_poly.type
_entity_poly.pdbx_seq_one_letter_code
_entity_poly.pdbx_strand_id
1 'polypeptide(L)'
;MSDPLFRRHEPCPECGSKDNVGVWANGNEHCFSLECNYHITGTGNTMQTEQQSKVTILTKGMLTDIPDRSITEDTCRKYEVTVEGNKHFYPLFDDAGIHIANKVRRVDTKDFYSEGKVAASTLFGQKGFRKGGKYITL
;
A
#
# COMPACT_ATOMS: atom_id res chain seq x y z
N MET A 1 -26.29 1.57 -16.65
CA MET A 1 -25.57 2.77 -16.14
C MET A 1 -24.72 3.31 -17.29
N SER A 2 -25.00 4.51 -17.74
CA SER A 2 -24.14 5.13 -18.75
C SER A 2 -22.94 5.76 -18.04
N ASP A 3 -21.73 5.42 -18.49
CA ASP A 3 -20.52 6.07 -18.02
C ASP A 3 -20.61 7.57 -18.25
N PRO A 4 -20.21 8.41 -17.29
CA PRO A 4 -20.17 9.83 -17.50
C PRO A 4 -19.17 10.14 -18.61
N LEU A 5 -19.63 10.84 -19.66
CA LEU A 5 -18.78 11.18 -20.80
C LEU A 5 -17.61 12.05 -20.35
N PHE A 6 -16.40 11.60 -20.61
CA PHE A 6 -15.18 12.39 -20.45
C PHE A 6 -15.24 13.62 -21.37
N ARG A 7 -14.87 14.80 -20.87
CA ARG A 7 -14.90 16.06 -21.60
C ARG A 7 -13.53 16.56 -22.02
N ARG A 8 -12.62 16.72 -21.04
CA ARG A 8 -11.30 17.34 -21.28
C ARG A 8 -10.33 17.08 -20.14
N HIS A 9 -9.07 17.40 -20.39
CA HIS A 9 -8.05 17.54 -19.37
C HIS A 9 -7.88 19.00 -18.96
N GLU A 10 -7.57 19.24 -17.67
CA GLU A 10 -7.29 20.55 -17.12
C GLU A 10 -6.04 20.52 -16.21
N PRO A 11 -5.45 21.71 -15.94
CA PRO A 11 -4.37 21.81 -14.98
C PRO A 11 -4.86 21.49 -13.57
N CYS A 12 -4.04 20.79 -12.80
CA CYS A 12 -4.36 20.48 -11.41
C CYS A 12 -4.01 21.66 -10.50
N PRO A 13 -4.96 22.15 -9.68
CA PRO A 13 -4.71 23.26 -8.76
C PRO A 13 -3.82 22.86 -7.56
N GLU A 14 -3.74 21.56 -7.25
CA GLU A 14 -2.98 21.08 -6.10
C GLU A 14 -1.53 20.71 -6.44
N CYS A 15 -1.31 19.93 -7.49
CA CYS A 15 0.05 19.49 -7.85
C CYS A 15 0.69 20.32 -8.96
N GLY A 16 -0.04 21.26 -9.58
CA GLY A 16 0.48 22.13 -10.64
C GLY A 16 0.76 21.44 -11.96
N SER A 17 0.34 20.18 -12.15
CA SER A 17 0.42 19.51 -13.45
C SER A 17 -0.46 20.22 -14.48
N LYS A 18 0.02 20.30 -15.72
CA LYS A 18 -0.60 21.16 -16.75
C LYS A 18 -1.89 20.57 -17.33
N ASP A 19 -2.09 19.23 -17.28
CA ASP A 19 -3.15 18.54 -17.99
C ASP A 19 -3.53 17.18 -17.38
N ASN A 20 -3.23 16.97 -16.10
CA ASN A 20 -3.48 15.68 -15.44
C ASN A 20 -4.84 15.56 -14.77
N VAL A 21 -5.68 16.58 -14.80
CA VAL A 21 -7.04 16.50 -14.28
C VAL A 21 -8.00 16.13 -15.40
N GLY A 22 -8.62 14.96 -15.31
CA GLY A 22 -9.74 14.58 -16.16
C GLY A 22 -11.03 15.22 -15.63
N VAL A 23 -11.81 15.82 -16.54
CA VAL A 23 -13.12 16.44 -16.24
C VAL A 23 -14.21 15.68 -17.02
N TRP A 24 -15.27 15.29 -16.31
CA TRP A 24 -16.41 14.55 -16.87
C TRP A 24 -17.67 15.39 -16.93
N ALA A 25 -18.61 14.95 -17.76
CA ALA A 25 -19.87 15.65 -18.01
C ALA A 25 -20.77 15.80 -16.76
N ASN A 26 -20.61 14.91 -15.79
CA ASN A 26 -21.31 14.96 -14.50
C ASN A 26 -20.66 15.91 -13.48
N GLY A 27 -19.60 16.63 -13.88
CA GLY A 27 -18.87 17.53 -12.99
C GLY A 27 -17.83 16.85 -12.10
N ASN A 28 -17.56 15.56 -12.27
CA ASN A 28 -16.45 14.90 -11.60
C ASN A 28 -15.13 15.40 -12.17
N GLU A 29 -14.15 15.57 -11.28
CA GLU A 29 -12.77 15.88 -11.65
C GLU A 29 -11.83 14.93 -10.89
N HIS A 30 -10.77 14.48 -11.53
CA HIS A 30 -9.77 13.62 -10.91
C HIS A 30 -8.39 13.87 -11.50
N CYS A 31 -7.39 14.04 -10.64
CA CYS A 31 -6.00 14.15 -11.07
C CYS A 31 -5.35 12.77 -11.16
N PHE A 32 -4.71 12.49 -12.31
CA PHE A 32 -4.02 11.22 -12.56
C PHE A 32 -2.54 11.22 -12.17
N SER A 33 -2.04 12.29 -11.54
CA SER A 33 -0.67 12.31 -11.01
C SER A 33 -0.55 11.37 -9.82
N LEU A 34 0.51 10.55 -9.80
CA LEU A 34 0.70 9.46 -8.80
C LEU A 34 0.69 9.91 -7.34
N GLU A 35 1.11 11.15 -7.07
CA GLU A 35 1.20 11.70 -5.71
C GLU A 35 0.11 12.72 -5.40
N CYS A 36 -0.85 12.91 -6.30
CA CYS A 36 -1.90 13.91 -6.16
C CYS A 36 -3.25 13.23 -5.90
N ASN A 37 -3.92 13.66 -4.86
CA ASN A 37 -5.24 13.15 -4.48
C ASN A 37 -6.38 14.10 -4.85
N TYR A 38 -6.14 15.05 -5.76
CA TYR A 38 -7.19 15.97 -6.20
C TYR A 38 -8.36 15.23 -6.85
N HIS A 39 -9.53 15.38 -6.29
CA HIS A 39 -10.76 14.76 -6.75
C HIS A 39 -11.99 15.62 -6.37
N ILE A 40 -12.85 15.90 -7.35
CA ILE A 40 -14.14 16.55 -7.15
C ILE A 40 -15.26 15.63 -7.60
N THR A 41 -16.28 15.49 -6.78
CA THR A 41 -17.53 14.82 -7.15
C THR A 41 -18.59 15.84 -7.54
N GLY A 42 -19.15 15.69 -8.75
CA GLY A 42 -19.97 16.69 -9.45
C GLY A 42 -21.38 16.97 -8.92
N THR A 43 -21.69 16.67 -7.68
CA THR A 43 -22.93 17.07 -7.02
C THR A 43 -22.69 18.16 -5.97
N GLY A 44 -22.17 19.32 -6.38
CA GLY A 44 -22.30 20.60 -5.67
C GLY A 44 -22.09 20.65 -4.15
N ASN A 45 -21.53 19.63 -3.55
CA ASN A 45 -21.14 19.61 -2.15
C ASN A 45 -19.62 19.48 -2.08
N THR A 46 -18.99 20.56 -1.69
CA THR A 46 -17.65 20.54 -1.13
C THR A 46 -17.70 19.71 0.17
N MET A 47 -17.81 18.41 0.04
CA MET A 47 -17.36 17.57 1.12
C MET A 47 -15.84 17.64 1.05
N GLN A 48 -15.25 18.46 1.90
CA GLN A 48 -14.00 18.08 2.49
C GLN A 48 -14.23 16.62 2.94
N THR A 49 -13.86 15.69 2.12
CA THR A 49 -13.60 14.34 2.59
C THR A 49 -12.45 14.55 3.56
N GLU A 50 -12.79 14.73 4.85
CA GLU A 50 -11.90 14.25 5.86
C GLU A 50 -11.45 12.90 5.32
N GLN A 51 -10.19 12.81 4.90
CA GLN A 51 -9.52 11.55 4.78
C GLN A 51 -9.63 10.94 6.19
N GLN A 52 -10.74 10.28 6.44
CA GLN A 52 -10.68 9.14 7.33
C GLN A 52 -9.66 8.24 6.62
N SER A 53 -8.40 8.51 6.95
CA SER A 53 -7.35 7.57 6.72
C SER A 53 -7.90 6.27 7.28
N LYS A 54 -8.37 5.42 6.37
CA LYS A 54 -8.83 4.08 6.73
C LYS A 54 -7.64 3.48 7.44
N VAL A 55 -7.66 3.50 8.77
CA VAL A 55 -6.57 2.98 9.58
C VAL A 55 -6.47 1.52 9.19
N THR A 56 -5.54 1.23 8.31
CA THR A 56 -5.27 -0.15 7.92
C THR A 56 -4.59 -0.78 9.10
N ILE A 57 -5.27 -1.71 9.75
CA ILE A 57 -4.66 -2.52 10.81
C ILE A 57 -3.63 -3.41 10.13
N LEU A 58 -2.35 -3.09 10.30
CA LEU A 58 -1.24 -3.81 9.67
C LEU A 58 -0.82 -5.03 10.49
N THR A 59 -0.91 -4.96 11.81
CA THR A 59 -0.57 -6.10 12.68
C THR A 59 -1.73 -7.09 12.70
N LYS A 60 -1.57 -8.20 12.02
CA LYS A 60 -2.58 -9.27 11.86
C LYS A 60 -1.94 -10.63 12.04
N GLY A 61 -2.76 -11.62 12.40
CA GLY A 61 -2.33 -13.00 12.52
C GLY A 61 -1.47 -13.30 13.74
N MET A 62 -0.90 -14.49 13.78
CA MET A 62 -0.11 -15.03 14.88
C MET A 62 1.26 -15.49 14.39
N LEU A 63 2.25 -15.43 15.27
CA LEU A 63 3.55 -16.09 15.05
C LEU A 63 3.36 -17.60 15.19
N THR A 64 3.65 -18.34 14.13
CA THR A 64 3.58 -19.80 14.08
C THR A 64 4.42 -20.35 12.96
N ASP A 65 4.67 -21.65 12.97
CA ASP A 65 5.33 -22.35 11.88
C ASP A 65 4.59 -22.23 10.55
N ILE A 66 5.33 -22.25 9.46
CA ILE A 66 4.82 -22.41 8.10
C ILE A 66 5.35 -23.75 7.54
N PRO A 67 4.71 -24.88 7.88
CA PRO A 67 5.27 -26.21 7.61
C PRO A 67 5.36 -26.55 6.13
N ASP A 68 4.43 -26.09 5.31
CA ASP A 68 4.47 -26.26 3.85
C ASP A 68 5.66 -25.57 3.16
N ARG A 69 6.37 -24.71 3.89
CA ARG A 69 7.59 -24.03 3.45
C ARG A 69 8.81 -24.36 4.31
N SER A 70 8.68 -25.25 5.26
CA SER A 70 9.75 -25.59 6.21
C SER A 70 10.30 -24.38 6.97
N ILE A 71 9.45 -23.41 7.26
CA ILE A 71 9.79 -22.21 8.04
C ILE A 71 9.31 -22.40 9.47
N THR A 72 10.23 -22.33 10.42
CA THR A 72 9.93 -22.48 11.85
C THR A 72 9.38 -21.19 12.45
N GLU A 73 8.69 -21.30 13.58
CA GLU A 73 8.20 -20.15 14.37
C GLU A 73 9.33 -19.18 14.73
N ASP A 74 10.52 -19.68 15.08
CA ASP A 74 11.67 -18.82 15.39
C ASP A 74 12.11 -17.96 14.20
N THR A 75 12.06 -18.51 13.00
CA THR A 75 12.31 -17.75 11.77
C THR A 75 11.20 -16.73 11.52
N CYS A 76 9.95 -17.10 11.70
CA CYS A 76 8.83 -16.19 11.60
C CYS A 76 8.95 -15.05 12.62
N ARG A 77 9.36 -15.35 13.83
CA ARG A 77 9.60 -14.35 14.89
C ARG A 77 10.72 -13.38 14.53
N LYS A 78 11.81 -13.89 13.98
CA LYS A 78 12.96 -13.07 13.56
C LYS A 78 12.58 -12.04 12.49
N TYR A 79 11.72 -12.41 11.56
CA TYR A 79 11.28 -11.56 10.45
C TYR A 79 9.88 -10.96 10.66
N GLU A 80 9.29 -11.19 11.84
CA GLU A 80 7.95 -10.71 12.23
C GLU A 80 6.83 -11.17 11.26
N VAL A 81 7.03 -12.31 10.60
CA VAL A 81 6.06 -12.93 9.70
C VAL A 81 4.94 -13.55 10.51
N THR A 82 3.70 -13.26 10.17
CA THR A 82 2.51 -13.78 10.87
C THR A 82 1.62 -14.57 9.92
N VAL A 83 0.81 -15.44 10.48
CA VAL A 83 -0.13 -16.30 9.77
C VAL A 83 -1.54 -16.10 10.30
N GLU A 84 -2.50 -15.93 9.42
CA GLU A 84 -3.93 -15.89 9.74
C GLU A 84 -4.71 -16.71 8.71
N GLY A 85 -5.20 -17.89 9.13
CA GLY A 85 -5.88 -18.80 8.23
C GLY A 85 -5.01 -19.19 7.03
N ASN A 86 -5.45 -18.86 5.82
CA ASN A 86 -4.74 -19.12 4.57
C ASN A 86 -3.86 -17.95 4.09
N LYS A 87 -3.55 -17.00 4.95
CA LYS A 87 -2.75 -15.80 4.62
C LYS A 87 -1.48 -15.75 5.42
N HIS A 88 -0.39 -15.42 4.75
CA HIS A 88 0.90 -15.09 5.37
C HIS A 88 1.16 -13.59 5.18
N PHE A 89 1.50 -12.90 6.27
CA PHE A 89 1.79 -11.47 6.30
C PHE A 89 3.29 -11.23 6.46
N TYR A 90 3.88 -10.56 5.51
CA TYR A 90 5.28 -10.18 5.49
C TYR A 90 5.37 -8.66 5.76
N PRO A 91 5.77 -8.23 6.96
CA PRO A 91 5.76 -6.83 7.33
C PRO A 91 6.86 -6.05 6.60
N LEU A 92 6.52 -4.85 6.19
CA LEU A 92 7.42 -3.89 5.57
C LEU A 92 7.53 -2.66 6.47
N PHE A 93 8.77 -2.21 6.68
CA PHE A 93 9.10 -1.11 7.56
C PHE A 93 9.67 0.07 6.77
N ASP A 94 9.55 1.28 7.33
CA ASP A 94 10.25 2.44 6.82
C ASP A 94 11.71 2.51 7.36
N ASP A 95 12.44 3.56 6.95
CA ASP A 95 13.82 3.76 7.41
C ASP A 95 13.94 3.99 8.93
N ALA A 96 12.87 4.41 9.59
CA ALA A 96 12.78 4.57 11.04
C ALA A 96 12.45 3.26 11.76
N GLY A 97 12.15 2.18 11.03
CA GLY A 97 11.77 0.88 11.58
C GLY A 97 10.30 0.80 11.99
N ILE A 98 9.45 1.69 11.48
CA ILE A 98 8.00 1.68 11.74
C ILE A 98 7.33 0.75 10.73
N HIS A 99 6.43 -0.13 11.22
CA HIS A 99 5.64 -1.02 10.36
C HIS A 99 4.60 -0.21 9.58
N ILE A 100 4.78 -0.07 8.27
CA ILE A 100 3.96 0.80 7.41
C ILE A 100 3.19 0.06 6.33
N ALA A 101 3.55 -1.18 6.04
CA ALA A 101 2.93 -1.99 5.01
C ALA A 101 3.07 -3.49 5.27
N ASN A 102 2.28 -4.28 4.57
CA ASN A 102 2.43 -5.73 4.49
C ASN A 102 2.42 -6.17 3.03
N LYS A 103 3.26 -7.14 2.70
CA LYS A 103 3.03 -8.01 1.57
C LYS A 103 2.31 -9.25 2.06
N VAL A 104 1.17 -9.57 1.46
CA VAL A 104 0.31 -10.68 1.89
C VAL A 104 0.31 -11.76 0.82
N ARG A 105 0.56 -12.99 1.23
CA ARG A 105 0.41 -14.17 0.39
C ARG A 105 -0.86 -14.93 0.75
N ARG A 106 -1.67 -15.25 -0.24
CA ARG A 106 -2.74 -16.24 -0.10
C ARG A 106 -2.21 -17.61 -0.47
N VAL A 107 -2.37 -18.58 0.43
CA VAL A 107 -1.80 -19.92 0.27
C VAL A 107 -2.57 -20.75 -0.75
N ASP A 108 -3.91 -20.64 -0.74
CA ASP A 108 -4.84 -21.37 -1.59
C ASP A 108 -4.70 -20.99 -3.08
N THR A 109 -4.71 -19.69 -3.38
CA THR A 109 -4.62 -19.16 -4.75
C THR A 109 -3.19 -18.90 -5.20
N LYS A 110 -2.23 -18.95 -4.27
CA LYS A 110 -0.80 -18.65 -4.50
C LYS A 110 -0.53 -17.23 -5.02
N ASP A 111 -1.47 -16.33 -4.87
CA ASP A 111 -1.34 -14.94 -5.27
C ASP A 111 -0.83 -14.04 -4.12
N PHE A 112 -0.42 -12.83 -4.49
CA PHE A 112 0.10 -11.83 -3.57
C PHE A 112 -0.64 -10.52 -3.77
N TYR A 113 -0.84 -9.80 -2.67
CA TYR A 113 -1.27 -8.41 -2.68
C TYR A 113 -0.53 -7.62 -1.61
N SER A 114 -0.68 -6.33 -1.59
CA SER A 114 -0.02 -5.45 -0.62
C SER A 114 -1.04 -4.59 0.12
N GLU A 115 -0.74 -4.28 1.36
CA GLU A 115 -1.51 -3.39 2.23
C GLU A 115 -0.62 -2.28 2.75
N GLY A 116 -1.16 -1.08 2.95
CA GLY A 116 -0.43 0.06 3.53
C GLY A 116 0.45 0.82 2.54
N LYS A 117 1.46 1.51 3.05
CA LYS A 117 2.32 2.46 2.29
C LYS A 117 3.57 1.77 1.72
N VAL A 118 3.40 0.85 0.79
CA VAL A 118 4.52 0.04 0.23
C VAL A 118 5.60 0.89 -0.43
N ALA A 119 5.22 1.97 -1.11
CA ALA A 119 6.19 2.83 -1.81
C ALA A 119 7.20 3.53 -0.86
N ALA A 120 6.84 3.68 0.41
CA ALA A 120 7.71 4.28 1.43
C ALA A 120 8.49 3.23 2.24
N SER A 121 8.33 1.93 1.92
CA SER A 121 8.98 0.86 2.66
C SER A 121 10.41 0.58 2.18
N THR A 122 11.23 0.09 3.10
CA THR A 122 12.51 -0.55 2.82
C THR A 122 12.31 -1.98 2.31
N LEU A 123 13.38 -2.68 1.98
CA LEU A 123 13.29 -4.09 1.57
C LEU A 123 12.85 -4.98 2.73
N PHE A 124 12.10 -6.05 2.42
CA PHE A 124 11.71 -7.05 3.43
C PHE A 124 12.95 -7.62 4.14
N GLY A 125 12.90 -7.65 5.46
CA GLY A 125 13.99 -8.16 6.29
C GLY A 125 15.17 -7.19 6.48
N GLN A 126 15.22 -6.05 5.80
CA GLN A 126 16.33 -5.09 5.88
C GLN A 126 16.57 -4.60 7.32
N LYS A 127 15.51 -4.44 8.13
CA LYS A 127 15.59 -4.08 9.55
C LYS A 127 16.50 -5.01 10.37
N GLY A 128 16.59 -6.30 9.98
CA GLY A 128 17.41 -7.30 10.64
C GLY A 128 18.88 -7.29 10.25
N PHE A 129 19.28 -6.53 9.24
CA PHE A 129 20.67 -6.45 8.81
C PHE A 129 21.45 -5.39 9.58
N ARG A 130 22.66 -5.74 9.96
CA ARG A 130 23.59 -4.80 10.60
C ARG A 130 24.22 -3.89 9.55
N LYS A 131 24.29 -2.59 9.86
CA LYS A 131 25.08 -1.65 9.05
C LYS A 131 26.58 -2.01 9.14
N GLY A 132 27.30 -1.90 8.02
CA GLY A 132 28.74 -2.13 7.97
C GLY A 132 29.18 -3.60 7.97
N GLY A 133 28.34 -4.49 7.46
CA GLY A 133 28.71 -5.89 7.21
C GLY A 133 29.88 -6.00 6.21
N LYS A 134 30.70 -7.04 6.37
CA LYS A 134 31.89 -7.28 5.55
C LYS A 134 31.58 -7.72 4.11
N TYR A 135 30.38 -8.26 3.88
CA TYR A 135 29.97 -8.84 2.59
C TYR A 135 28.56 -8.36 2.22
N ILE A 136 28.38 -8.08 0.95
CA ILE A 136 27.08 -7.87 0.31
C ILE A 136 26.95 -8.96 -0.76
N THR A 137 25.90 -9.74 -0.67
CA THR A 137 25.54 -10.68 -1.75
C THR A 137 24.49 -9.99 -2.64
N LEU A 138 24.80 -9.89 -3.91
CA LEU A 138 23.92 -9.36 -4.95
C LEU A 138 23.19 -10.51 -5.67
#